data_62741042da2d0eb6d41a7a2e91d977b4
#
_entry.id   62741042da2d0eb6d41a7a2e91d977b4
#
_cell.length_a   1.000
_cell.length_b   1.000
_cell.length_c   1.000
_cell.angle_alpha   90.00
_cell.angle_beta   90.00
_cell.angle_gamma   90.00
#
_symmetry.space_group_name_H-M   'P 1'
#
loop_
_entity.id
_entity.type
_entity.pdbx_description
1 polymer ?
#
loop_
_entity_poly.entity_id
_entity_poly.type
_entity_poly.pdbx_seq_one_letter_code
_entity_poly.pdbx_strand_id
1 'polypeptide(L)'
;FFVDCADDHRKLHSFPTRRSSDLEHHMLPFYGKVHVAYIPNGYITGLSKIARVVDCFSHRLQVQERMTLQIKECIQQALNPLGVMVVVEAQHMCMQMRGVEKQNSVTTTSDFTGAFQQAKTREEFLNLIHHK
;
A
#
# COMPACT_ATOMS: atom_id res chain seq x y z
N PHE A 1 5.65 -4.57 10.01
CA PHE A 1 6.76 -5.44 9.65
C PHE A 1 8.03 -4.64 9.55
N PHE A 2 8.99 -4.91 10.45
CA PHE A 2 10.34 -4.43 10.35
C PHE A 2 11.16 -5.46 9.58
N VAL A 3 11.66 -5.11 8.44
CA VAL A 3 12.80 -5.83 7.87
C VAL A 3 14.00 -4.92 8.07
N ASP A 4 14.78 -5.23 9.07
CA ASP A 4 16.06 -4.59 9.29
C ASP A 4 17.06 -5.28 8.36
N CYS A 5 17.37 -4.67 7.24
CA CYS A 5 18.53 -5.10 6.45
C CYS A 5 19.76 -4.52 7.16
N ALA A 6 20.41 -5.34 7.95
CA ALA A 6 21.42 -4.96 8.93
C ALA A 6 22.67 -4.23 8.37
N ASP A 7 22.87 -4.20 7.08
CA ASP A 7 24.13 -3.69 6.51
C ASP A 7 24.03 -2.39 5.70
N ASP A 8 22.84 -1.79 5.53
CA ASP A 8 22.74 -0.69 4.57
C ASP A 8 21.80 0.46 4.98
N HIS A 9 21.56 0.65 6.26
CA HIS A 9 20.70 1.74 6.77
C HIS A 9 19.31 1.84 6.12
N ARG A 10 18.90 0.85 5.35
CA ARG A 10 17.60 0.77 4.68
C ARG A 10 16.61 0.06 5.57
N LYS A 11 15.67 0.79 6.13
CA LYS A 11 14.56 0.19 6.87
C LYS A 11 13.38 0.05 5.93
N LEU A 12 13.12 -1.18 5.51
CA LEU A 12 11.89 -1.51 4.78
C LEU A 12 10.79 -1.78 5.79
N HIS A 13 9.81 -0.89 5.84
CA HIS A 13 8.63 -1.09 6.66
C HIS A 13 7.50 -1.60 5.77
N SER A 14 7.12 -2.87 5.93
CA SER A 14 5.91 -3.41 5.31
C SER A 14 4.83 -3.51 6.38
N PHE A 15 3.71 -2.88 6.15
CA PHE A 15 2.62 -2.81 7.12
C PHE A 15 1.30 -3.31 6.51
N PRO A 16 0.84 -4.52 6.84
CA PRO A 16 -0.47 -4.98 6.40
C PRO A 16 -1.55 -4.34 7.26
N THR A 17 -2.23 -3.35 6.71
CA THR A 17 -3.41 -2.75 7.33
C THR A 17 -4.66 -3.27 6.63
N ARG A 18 -5.55 -3.92 7.38
CA ARG A 18 -6.88 -4.29 6.87
C ARG A 18 -7.79 -3.08 6.98
N ARG A 19 -8.29 -2.63 5.86
CA ARG A 19 -9.20 -1.49 5.79
C ARG A 19 -10.29 -1.72 4.77
N SER A 20 -11.40 -1.04 4.97
CA SER A 20 -12.49 -0.95 4.01
C SER A 20 -12.62 0.49 3.53
N SER A 21 -12.99 0.66 2.30
CA SER A 21 -13.30 1.95 1.68
C SER A 21 -14.47 1.75 0.72
N ASP A 22 -15.20 2.80 0.45
CA ASP A 22 -16.31 2.76 -0.48
C ASP A 22 -15.86 3.13 -1.89
N LEU A 23 -16.26 2.31 -2.86
CA LEU A 23 -16.02 2.59 -4.26
C LEU A 23 -16.84 3.79 -4.73
N GLU A 24 -16.16 4.75 -5.34
CA GLU A 24 -16.77 5.98 -5.82
C GLU A 24 -17.89 5.72 -6.84
N HIS A 25 -17.68 4.78 -7.75
CA HIS A 25 -18.62 4.50 -8.84
C HIS A 25 -19.90 3.77 -8.38
N HIS A 26 -19.78 2.80 -7.48
CA HIS A 26 -20.89 1.91 -7.08
C HIS A 26 -21.40 2.17 -5.67
N MET A 27 -20.78 3.05 -4.90
CA MET A 27 -21.06 3.27 -3.48
C MET A 27 -21.01 1.98 -2.66
N LEU A 28 -20.24 1.00 -3.11
CA LEU A 28 -20.05 -0.29 -2.45
C LEU A 28 -18.62 -0.37 -1.89
N PRO A 29 -18.45 -0.97 -0.70
CA PRO A 29 -17.14 -1.06 -0.08
C PRO A 29 -16.20 -2.01 -0.83
N PHE A 30 -14.93 -1.69 -0.78
CA PHE A 30 -13.85 -2.64 -1.02
C PHE A 30 -12.99 -2.72 0.25
N TYR A 31 -12.44 -3.89 0.50
CA TYR A 31 -11.66 -4.14 1.72
C TYR A 31 -10.46 -5.01 1.41
N GLY A 32 -9.39 -4.83 2.17
CA GLY A 32 -8.19 -5.60 1.93
C GLY A 32 -7.01 -5.17 2.78
N LYS A 33 -5.84 -5.27 2.20
CA LYS A 33 -4.57 -4.99 2.85
C LYS A 33 -3.80 -3.93 2.08
N VAL A 34 -3.13 -3.07 2.81
CA VAL A 34 -2.19 -2.09 2.26
C VAL A 34 -0.80 -2.42 2.78
N HIS A 35 0.13 -2.56 1.86
CA HIS A 35 1.54 -2.78 2.15
C HIS A 35 2.33 -1.53 1.75
N VAL A 36 3.07 -0.98 2.67
CA VAL A 36 3.88 0.23 2.44
C VAL A 36 5.33 -0.08 2.71
N ALA A 37 6.19 0.27 1.78
CA ALA A 37 7.64 0.25 1.96
C ALA A 37 8.21 1.62 1.63
N TYR A 38 9.17 2.05 2.41
CA TYR A 38 9.95 3.25 2.08
C TYR A 38 11.41 3.06 2.50
N ILE A 39 12.29 3.70 1.75
CA ILE A 39 13.72 3.72 2.06
C ILE A 39 14.03 5.09 2.63
N PRO A 40 14.34 5.20 3.93
CA PRO A 40 14.52 6.49 4.58
C PRO A 40 15.72 7.26 4.05
N ASN A 41 15.59 8.58 4.06
CA ASN A 41 16.65 9.51 3.73
C ASN A 41 16.80 10.53 4.87
N GLY A 42 17.31 10.08 6.01
CA GLY A 42 17.50 10.89 7.20
C GLY A 42 16.33 10.97 8.17
N TYR A 43 15.09 10.75 7.70
CA TYR A 43 13.89 10.78 8.53
C TYR A 43 13.18 9.43 8.51
N ILE A 44 12.75 9.00 9.68
CA ILE A 44 11.91 7.80 9.85
C ILE A 44 10.62 8.17 10.55
N THR A 45 9.59 7.38 10.33
CA THR A 45 8.30 7.56 11.02
C THR A 45 7.90 6.29 11.77
N GLY A 46 7.08 6.49 12.79
CA GLY A 46 6.49 5.37 13.50
C GLY A 46 5.43 4.65 12.67
N LEU A 47 5.26 3.35 12.89
CA LEU A 47 4.28 2.52 12.17
C LEU A 47 2.86 3.04 12.31
N SER A 48 2.52 3.59 13.49
CA SER A 48 1.20 4.19 13.74
C SER A 48 0.89 5.37 12.82
N LYS A 49 1.89 6.12 12.39
CA LYS A 49 1.70 7.25 11.47
C LYS A 49 1.35 6.78 10.07
N ILE A 50 2.00 5.72 9.61
CA ILE A 50 1.67 5.09 8.32
C ILE A 50 0.25 4.52 8.34
N ALA A 51 -0.13 3.85 9.43
CA ALA A 51 -1.50 3.37 9.59
C ALA A 51 -2.53 4.52 9.53
N ARG A 52 -2.23 5.67 10.14
CA ARG A 52 -3.10 6.85 10.08
C ARG A 52 -3.22 7.45 8.68
N VAL A 53 -2.14 7.43 7.91
CA VAL A 53 -2.18 7.88 6.50
C VAL A 53 -3.11 6.98 5.70
N VAL A 54 -3.01 5.68 5.85
CA VAL A 54 -3.89 4.72 5.19
C VAL A 54 -5.34 4.94 5.63
N ASP A 55 -5.60 5.13 6.92
CA ASP A 55 -6.93 5.44 7.45
C ASP A 55 -7.51 6.70 6.84
N CYS A 56 -6.73 7.77 6.79
CA CYS A 56 -7.15 9.05 6.25
C CYS A 56 -7.67 8.93 4.82
N PHE A 57 -6.95 8.21 3.97
CA PHE A 57 -7.33 8.04 2.56
C PHE A 57 -8.39 6.97 2.33
N SER A 58 -8.54 5.99 3.23
CA SER A 58 -9.57 4.97 3.12
C SER A 58 -10.96 5.39 3.64
N HIS A 59 -11.04 6.42 4.47
CA HIS A 59 -12.31 6.93 5.04
C HIS A 59 -13.00 7.95 4.12
N ARG A 60 -12.97 7.74 2.83
CA ARG A 60 -13.64 8.57 1.83
C ARG A 60 -14.04 7.73 0.62
N LEU A 61 -14.90 8.28 -0.23
CA LEU A 61 -15.17 7.64 -1.51
C LEU A 61 -13.90 7.60 -2.35
N GLN A 62 -13.46 6.39 -2.72
CA GLN A 62 -12.19 6.17 -3.38
C GLN A 62 -12.28 5.22 -4.56
N VAL A 63 -11.38 5.41 -5.49
CA VAL A 63 -10.95 4.41 -6.46
C VAL A 63 -9.63 3.82 -5.96
N GLN A 64 -9.46 2.51 -6.03
CA GLN A 64 -8.29 1.82 -5.44
C GLN A 64 -6.97 2.38 -5.99
N GLU A 65 -6.90 2.67 -7.28
CA GLU A 65 -5.71 3.23 -7.94
C GLU A 65 -5.38 4.62 -7.40
N ARG A 66 -6.39 5.48 -7.24
CA ARG A 66 -6.21 6.81 -6.67
C ARG A 66 -5.74 6.75 -5.22
N MET A 67 -6.32 5.88 -4.42
CA MET A 67 -5.92 5.68 -3.03
C MET A 67 -4.45 5.25 -2.93
N THR A 68 -4.02 4.32 -3.76
CA THR A 68 -2.63 3.86 -3.84
C THR A 68 -1.68 5.01 -4.15
N LEU A 69 -2.02 5.82 -5.15
CA LEU A 69 -1.25 6.99 -5.55
C LEU A 69 -1.17 8.04 -4.43
N GLN A 70 -2.29 8.35 -3.79
CA GLN A 70 -2.37 9.35 -2.72
C GLN A 70 -1.56 8.95 -1.49
N ILE A 71 -1.59 7.69 -1.10
CA ILE A 71 -0.78 7.17 0.02
C ILE A 71 0.71 7.33 -0.31
N LYS A 72 1.12 6.93 -1.51
CA LYS A 72 2.51 7.07 -1.96
C LYS A 72 2.95 8.53 -1.94
N GLU A 73 2.18 9.42 -2.52
CA GLU A 73 2.51 10.85 -2.59
C GLU A 73 2.57 11.50 -1.21
N CYS A 74 1.66 11.16 -0.32
CA CYS A 74 1.67 11.67 1.05
C CYS A 74 2.96 11.30 1.78
N ILE A 75 3.41 10.06 1.67
CA ILE A 75 4.65 9.60 2.31
C ILE A 75 5.87 10.26 1.65
N GLN A 76 5.86 10.37 0.32
CA GLN A 76 6.94 11.01 -0.41
C GLN A 76 7.11 12.48 -0.02
N GLN A 77 6.03 13.22 0.14
CA GLN A 77 6.07 14.63 0.53
C GLN A 77 6.44 14.83 2.00
N ALA A 78 5.95 13.95 2.88
CA ALA A 78 6.16 14.09 4.32
C ALA A 78 7.57 13.72 4.76
N LEU A 79 8.16 12.68 4.21
CA LEU A 79 9.44 12.12 4.65
C LEU A 79 10.58 12.37 3.68
N ASN A 80 10.30 12.73 2.44
CA ASN A 80 11.26 12.83 1.35
C ASN A 80 12.24 11.64 1.30
N PRO A 81 11.72 10.39 1.27
CA PRO A 81 12.55 9.20 1.29
C PRO A 81 13.26 8.99 -0.04
N LEU A 82 14.24 8.10 -0.08
CA LEU A 82 14.91 7.69 -1.31
C LEU A 82 14.00 6.93 -2.26
N GLY A 83 12.95 6.34 -1.75
CA GLY A 83 11.91 5.66 -2.53
C GLY A 83 10.75 5.23 -1.66
N VAL A 84 9.59 5.14 -2.27
CA VAL A 84 8.35 4.64 -1.66
C VAL A 84 7.73 3.63 -2.60
N MET A 85 7.18 2.55 -2.07
CA MET A 85 6.33 1.63 -2.80
C MET A 85 5.10 1.30 -1.96
N VAL A 86 3.94 1.37 -2.58
CA VAL A 86 2.65 1.04 -1.97
C VAL A 86 2.00 -0.05 -2.80
N VAL A 87 1.55 -1.10 -2.16
CA VAL A 87 0.80 -2.19 -2.78
C VAL A 87 -0.51 -2.35 -2.02
N VAL A 88 -1.62 -2.30 -2.74
CA VAL A 88 -2.97 -2.49 -2.20
C VAL A 88 -3.56 -3.75 -2.81
N GLU A 89 -3.95 -4.69 -1.95
CA GLU A 89 -4.65 -5.91 -2.31
C GLU A 89 -6.06 -5.85 -1.73
N ALA A 90 -7.07 -5.79 -2.57
CA ALA A 90 -8.43 -5.61 -2.11
C ALA A 90 -9.44 -6.47 -2.85
N GLN A 91 -10.50 -6.82 -2.14
CA GLN A 91 -11.69 -7.44 -2.68
C GLN A 91 -12.78 -6.37 -2.81
N HIS A 92 -13.42 -6.32 -3.97
CA HIS A 92 -14.47 -5.36 -4.26
C HIS A 92 -15.83 -6.03 -4.14
N MET A 93 -16.68 -5.50 -3.26
CA MET A 93 -18.03 -6.05 -3.07
C MET A 93 -18.92 -5.88 -4.31
N CYS A 94 -18.65 -4.90 -5.16
CA CYS A 94 -19.35 -4.75 -6.42
C CYS A 94 -19.18 -5.97 -7.36
N MET A 95 -18.04 -6.68 -7.25
CA MET A 95 -17.80 -7.92 -8.01
C MET A 95 -18.41 -9.15 -7.34
N GLN A 96 -18.64 -9.11 -6.03
CA GLN A 96 -19.22 -10.20 -5.26
C GLN A 96 -20.75 -10.21 -5.31
N MET A 97 -21.39 -9.05 -5.38
CA MET A 97 -22.84 -8.88 -5.26
C MET A 97 -23.59 -8.83 -6.58
N ARG A 98 -22.93 -8.66 -7.71
CA ARG A 98 -23.55 -8.43 -9.03
C ARG A 98 -23.50 -9.60 -10.00
N GLY A 99 -23.50 -10.83 -9.54
CA GLY A 99 -23.60 -12.00 -10.41
C GLY A 99 -22.41 -12.28 -11.29
N VAL A 100 -21.30 -11.56 -11.14
CA VAL A 100 -20.01 -12.00 -11.65
C VAL A 100 -19.51 -13.02 -10.63
N GLU A 101 -19.64 -14.29 -10.95
CA GLU A 101 -19.41 -15.43 -10.04
C GLU A 101 -17.98 -15.63 -9.54
N LYS A 102 -17.16 -14.58 -9.52
CA LYS A 102 -15.79 -14.63 -8.99
C LYS A 102 -15.74 -14.08 -7.57
N GLN A 103 -16.31 -14.82 -6.63
CA GLN A 103 -16.36 -14.44 -5.21
C GLN A 103 -15.00 -14.26 -4.54
N ASN A 104 -13.91 -14.74 -5.15
CA ASN A 104 -12.57 -14.71 -4.57
C ASN A 104 -11.57 -13.87 -5.39
N SER A 105 -12.05 -12.97 -6.23
CA SER A 105 -11.12 -12.13 -7.00
C SER A 105 -10.51 -11.05 -6.12
N VAL A 106 -9.18 -10.97 -6.13
CA VAL A 106 -8.41 -9.92 -5.47
C VAL A 106 -7.84 -9.00 -6.54
N THR A 107 -8.09 -7.71 -6.39
CA THR A 107 -7.48 -6.69 -7.25
C THR A 107 -6.24 -6.15 -6.55
N THR A 108 -5.11 -6.18 -7.23
CA THR A 108 -3.85 -5.65 -6.72
C THR A 108 -3.45 -4.41 -7.50
N THR A 109 -3.22 -3.32 -6.80
CA THR A 109 -2.66 -2.10 -7.36
C THR A 109 -1.35 -1.76 -6.68
N SER A 110 -0.40 -1.23 -7.44
CA SER A 110 0.89 -0.82 -6.91
C SER A 110 1.36 0.47 -7.56
N ASP A 111 2.09 1.27 -6.79
CA ASP A 111 2.78 2.44 -7.29
C ASP A 111 4.08 2.64 -6.50
N PHE A 112 5.08 3.24 -7.14
CA PHE A 112 6.41 3.37 -6.56
C PHE A 112 7.14 4.60 -7.06
N THR A 113 8.14 5.02 -6.29
CA THR A 113 9.02 6.15 -6.63
C THR A 113 10.48 5.84 -6.30
N GLY A 114 11.39 6.63 -6.86
CA GLY A 114 12.81 6.66 -6.47
C GLY A 114 13.51 5.31 -6.64
N ALA A 115 14.12 4.82 -5.58
CA ALA A 115 14.90 3.59 -5.59
C ALA A 115 14.11 2.34 -5.99
N PHE A 116 12.78 2.36 -5.86
CA PHE A 116 11.91 1.27 -6.31
C PHE A 116 11.73 1.22 -7.84
N GLN A 117 12.28 2.15 -8.58
CA GLN A 117 12.39 2.04 -10.04
C GLN A 117 13.32 0.90 -10.45
N GLN A 118 14.26 0.51 -9.59
CA GLN A 118 15.08 -0.68 -9.81
C GLN A 118 14.25 -1.95 -9.58
N ALA A 119 14.26 -2.84 -10.56
CA ALA A 119 13.50 -4.10 -10.50
C ALA A 119 13.87 -4.96 -9.30
N LYS A 120 15.16 -5.05 -8.99
CA LYS A 120 15.66 -5.83 -7.84
C LYS A 120 15.04 -5.38 -6.51
N THR A 121 14.95 -4.07 -6.29
CA THR A 121 14.38 -3.50 -5.05
C THR A 121 12.87 -3.79 -4.95
N ARG A 122 12.15 -3.69 -6.07
CA ARG A 122 10.73 -4.05 -6.11
C ARG A 122 10.50 -5.53 -5.84
N GLU A 123 11.29 -6.40 -6.45
CA GLU A 123 11.20 -7.85 -6.25
C GLU A 123 11.43 -8.24 -4.80
N GLU A 124 12.43 -7.64 -4.16
CA GLU A 124 12.72 -7.86 -2.74
C GLU A 124 11.49 -7.52 -1.88
N PHE A 125 10.86 -6.38 -2.11
CA PHE A 125 9.66 -5.99 -1.37
C PHE A 125 8.47 -6.91 -1.65
N LEU A 126 8.23 -7.25 -2.92
CA LEU A 126 7.14 -8.17 -3.29
C LEU A 126 7.34 -9.56 -2.69
N ASN A 127 8.58 -10.04 -2.64
CA ASN A 127 8.89 -11.31 -2.00
C ASN A 127 8.59 -11.27 -0.49
N LEU A 128 8.88 -10.17 0.19
CA LEU A 128 8.56 -9.99 1.61
C LEU A 128 7.03 -10.01 1.87
N ILE A 129 6.24 -9.47 0.95
CA ILE A 129 4.78 -9.52 1.04
C ILE A 129 4.25 -10.95 0.89
N HIS A 130 4.81 -11.72 -0.02
CA HIS A 130 4.32 -13.05 -0.37
C HIS A 130 4.85 -14.17 0.54
N HIS A 131 5.91 -13.94 1.29
CA HIS A 131 6.50 -14.94 2.18
C HIS A 131 5.88 -15.00 3.59
N LYS A 132 4.65 -14.59 3.72
CA LYS A 132 3.95 -14.65 5.01
C LYS A 132 2.90 -15.71 5.05
#